data_a9fad36cae9245359a5eed2837677bb7
#
_entry.id   a9fad36cae9245359a5eed2837677bb7
#
_cell.length_a   1.000
_cell.length_b   1.000
_cell.length_c   1.000
_cell.angle_alpha   90.00
_cell.angle_beta   90.00
_cell.angle_gamma   90.00
#
_symmetry.space_group_name_H-M   'P 1'
#
loop_
_entity.id
_entity.type
_entity.pdbx_description
1 polymer ?
#
loop_
_entity_poly.entity_id
_entity_poly.type
_entity_poly.pdbx_seq_one_letter_code
_entity_poly.pdbx_strand_id
1 'polypeptide(L)'
;MNDDTLLIILGNQLFDKKYLSEAKTKNIFMAEDFGLCTEEKYHKQKIFFFLNAMRCFKDEMCAHGYKVFYNKLSEKNKNKDFVTLLGDFLDKNRFKTLKFFEIEDKFFETKIFDFLKQKKINFEIIQSPMFLCSRDKFNKFAQNKKNLRMVSFYQLMRKDLDILISNGKPVGGKWSYDEENRKKIPKDLELPKLKMFSRNTHGEDVKQDVQKYFNNHPGELNSWLPDNRKDATKSLKKFLEQRFKFFGTYED
;
A
#
# COMPACT_ATOMS: atom_id res chain seq x y z
N MET A 1 21.99 -10.41 12.32
CA MET A 1 20.75 -10.55 11.52
C MET A 1 20.71 -11.97 11.02
N ASN A 2 19.52 -12.57 10.97
CA ASN A 2 19.40 -13.98 10.60
C ASN A 2 19.39 -14.09 9.07
N ASP A 3 20.44 -14.63 8.46
CA ASP A 3 20.56 -14.77 7.00
C ASP A 3 19.57 -15.80 6.42
N ASP A 4 18.99 -16.65 7.27
CA ASP A 4 18.02 -17.70 6.90
C ASP A 4 16.56 -17.20 6.86
N THR A 5 16.34 -15.89 7.09
CA THR A 5 15.01 -15.27 7.10
C THR A 5 14.81 -14.38 5.87
N LEU A 6 13.66 -14.49 5.24
CA LEU A 6 13.25 -13.69 4.08
C LEU A 6 11.97 -12.91 4.41
N LEU A 7 11.99 -11.60 4.21
CA LEU A 7 10.80 -10.75 4.29
C LEU A 7 10.15 -10.68 2.90
N ILE A 8 8.87 -11.00 2.83
CA ILE A 8 8.08 -10.88 1.61
C ILE A 8 7.36 -9.53 1.64
N ILE A 9 7.57 -8.70 0.63
CA ILE A 9 6.92 -7.39 0.49
C ILE A 9 6.01 -7.43 -0.74
N LEU A 10 4.74 -7.14 -0.53
CA LEU A 10 3.73 -7.03 -1.58
C LEU A 10 3.69 -5.61 -2.15
N GLY A 11 3.15 -5.47 -3.37
CA GLY A 11 3.12 -4.20 -4.10
C GLY A 11 2.34 -3.07 -3.40
N ASN A 12 1.41 -3.40 -2.50
CA ASN A 12 0.67 -2.45 -1.66
C ASN A 12 1.29 -2.23 -0.27
N GLN A 13 2.41 -2.90 0.06
CA GLN A 13 3.07 -2.87 1.38
C GLN A 13 4.43 -2.18 1.35
N LEU A 14 4.58 -1.16 0.51
CA LEU A 14 5.83 -0.41 0.35
C LEU A 14 6.04 0.56 1.54
N PHE A 15 6.16 0.00 2.76
CA PHE A 15 6.27 0.77 3.99
C PHE A 15 7.64 1.45 4.15
N ASP A 16 7.69 2.46 5.01
CA ASP A 16 8.97 3.08 5.39
C ASP A 16 9.89 2.05 6.07
N LYS A 17 11.21 2.19 5.84
CA LYS A 17 12.24 1.29 6.37
C LYS A 17 12.15 1.05 7.89
N LYS A 18 11.62 2.02 8.65
CA LYS A 18 11.47 1.88 10.10
C LYS A 18 10.59 0.69 10.50
N TYR A 19 9.57 0.37 9.69
CA TYR A 19 8.70 -0.78 9.92
C TYR A 19 9.34 -2.11 9.51
N LEU A 20 10.21 -2.08 8.47
CA LEU A 20 10.89 -3.28 8.00
C LEU A 20 11.88 -3.84 9.02
N SER A 21 12.38 -3.01 9.94
CA SER A 21 13.31 -3.45 10.99
C SER A 21 12.71 -4.52 11.91
N GLU A 22 11.39 -4.58 12.06
CA GLU A 22 10.69 -5.61 12.86
C GLU A 22 10.91 -7.03 12.30
N ALA A 23 11.13 -7.15 11.01
CA ALA A 23 11.43 -8.44 10.39
C ALA A 23 12.78 -9.03 10.80
N LYS A 24 13.71 -8.22 11.36
CA LYS A 24 15.05 -8.64 11.80
C LYS A 24 15.87 -9.36 10.72
N THR A 25 15.63 -9.05 9.46
CA THR A 25 16.38 -9.54 8.29
C THR A 25 16.67 -8.40 7.32
N LYS A 26 17.66 -8.59 6.47
CA LYS A 26 17.98 -7.71 5.35
C LYS A 26 17.63 -8.33 3.99
N ASN A 27 17.13 -9.56 3.97
CA ASN A 27 16.71 -10.22 2.75
C ASN A 27 15.24 -9.90 2.47
N ILE A 28 14.94 -9.36 1.31
CA ILE A 28 13.58 -9.02 0.86
C ILE A 28 13.31 -9.74 -0.46
N PHE A 29 12.12 -10.33 -0.60
CA PHE A 29 11.59 -10.80 -1.87
C PHE A 29 10.43 -9.92 -2.32
N MET A 30 10.43 -9.55 -3.58
CA MET A 30 9.36 -8.82 -4.25
C MET A 30 9.16 -9.37 -5.66
N ALA A 31 7.93 -9.42 -6.12
CA ALA A 31 7.62 -9.84 -7.50
C ALA A 31 6.53 -8.98 -8.11
N GLU A 32 6.75 -8.55 -9.35
CA GLU A 32 5.70 -8.06 -10.24
C GLU A 32 4.93 -9.27 -10.75
N ASP A 33 3.61 -9.26 -10.62
CA ASP A 33 2.75 -10.39 -10.90
C ASP A 33 1.71 -10.05 -11.97
N PHE A 34 1.71 -10.79 -13.06
CA PHE A 34 0.70 -10.65 -14.11
C PHE A 34 -0.71 -10.97 -13.60
N GLY A 35 -0.88 -11.97 -12.73
CA GLY A 35 -2.18 -12.34 -12.17
C GLY A 35 -2.84 -11.16 -11.47
N LEU A 36 -2.13 -10.52 -10.52
CA LEU A 36 -2.63 -9.34 -9.82
C LEU A 36 -2.89 -8.13 -10.74
N CYS A 37 -2.14 -8.00 -11.83
CA CYS A 37 -2.36 -6.93 -12.81
C CYS A 37 -3.57 -7.19 -13.73
N THR A 38 -4.04 -8.43 -13.84
CA THR A 38 -5.06 -8.86 -14.81
C THR A 38 -6.30 -9.51 -14.18
N GLU A 39 -6.37 -9.60 -12.85
CA GLU A 39 -7.55 -10.08 -12.13
C GLU A 39 -8.81 -9.31 -12.56
N GLU A 40 -8.64 -8.01 -12.78
CA GLU A 40 -9.60 -7.12 -13.40
C GLU A 40 -8.96 -6.34 -14.54
N LYS A 41 -9.76 -5.74 -15.42
CA LYS A 41 -9.25 -4.79 -16.43
C LYS A 41 -8.94 -3.43 -15.80
N TYR A 42 -7.94 -3.40 -14.93
CA TYR A 42 -7.52 -2.17 -14.28
C TYR A 42 -7.09 -1.09 -15.28
N HIS A 43 -7.31 0.17 -14.92
CA HIS A 43 -6.79 1.29 -15.69
C HIS A 43 -5.26 1.25 -15.77
N LYS A 44 -4.69 1.51 -16.95
CA LYS A 44 -3.23 1.47 -17.19
C LYS A 44 -2.43 2.29 -16.18
N GLN A 45 -2.93 3.45 -15.74
CA GLN A 45 -2.27 4.24 -14.70
C GLN A 45 -2.16 3.51 -13.36
N LYS A 46 -3.18 2.74 -12.95
CA LYS A 46 -3.10 1.96 -11.70
C LYS A 46 -1.96 0.96 -11.78
N ILE A 47 -1.88 0.19 -12.87
CA ILE A 47 -0.80 -0.78 -13.10
C ILE A 47 0.55 -0.05 -13.11
N PHE A 48 0.66 1.06 -13.84
CA PHE A 48 1.87 1.88 -13.90
C PHE A 48 2.32 2.32 -12.50
N PHE A 49 1.43 2.88 -11.67
CA PHE A 49 1.79 3.35 -10.33
C PHE A 49 2.30 2.23 -9.43
N PHE A 50 1.67 1.07 -9.46
CA PHE A 50 2.12 -0.06 -8.66
C PHE A 50 3.51 -0.53 -9.08
N LEU A 51 3.71 -0.81 -10.37
CA LEU A 51 4.99 -1.29 -10.88
C LEU A 51 6.12 -0.27 -10.67
N ASN A 52 5.84 1.00 -10.93
CA ASN A 52 6.82 2.06 -10.76
C ASN A 52 7.20 2.27 -9.29
N ALA A 53 6.21 2.31 -8.39
CA ALA A 53 6.44 2.42 -6.96
C ALA A 53 7.23 1.23 -6.41
N MET A 54 6.96 0.01 -6.88
CA MET A 54 7.70 -1.20 -6.49
C MET A 54 9.16 -1.13 -6.92
N ARG A 55 9.45 -0.69 -8.16
CA ARG A 55 10.83 -0.54 -8.65
C ARG A 55 11.59 0.54 -7.89
N CYS A 56 10.97 1.68 -7.62
CA CYS A 56 11.56 2.74 -6.80
C CYS A 56 11.83 2.26 -5.37
N PHE A 57 10.89 1.54 -4.78
CA PHE A 57 11.05 0.98 -3.44
C PHE A 57 12.20 -0.04 -3.36
N LYS A 58 12.31 -0.91 -4.37
CA LYS A 58 13.44 -1.84 -4.49
C LYS A 58 14.78 -1.06 -4.46
N ASP A 59 14.92 0.01 -5.23
CA ASP A 59 16.16 0.80 -5.25
C ASP A 59 16.39 1.52 -3.91
N GLU A 60 15.33 2.05 -3.30
CA GLU A 60 15.38 2.67 -1.97
C GLU A 60 15.89 1.67 -0.92
N MET A 61 15.36 0.43 -0.92
CA MET A 61 15.79 -0.59 0.04
C MET A 61 17.22 -1.07 -0.22
N CYS A 62 17.63 -1.23 -1.49
CA CYS A 62 19.03 -1.53 -1.83
C CYS A 62 19.98 -0.44 -1.32
N ALA A 63 19.65 0.84 -1.47
CA ALA A 63 20.43 1.96 -0.95
C ALA A 63 20.51 1.96 0.59
N HIS A 64 19.55 1.36 1.28
CA HIS A 64 19.55 1.16 2.73
C HIS A 64 20.21 -0.15 3.18
N GLY A 65 20.92 -0.85 2.30
CA GLY A 65 21.68 -2.06 2.60
C GLY A 65 20.81 -3.32 2.75
N TYR A 66 19.60 -3.34 2.17
CA TYR A 66 18.82 -4.56 2.02
C TYR A 66 19.24 -5.31 0.75
N LYS A 67 19.24 -6.62 0.82
CA LYS A 67 19.38 -7.50 -0.34
C LYS A 67 17.98 -7.80 -0.89
N VAL A 68 17.62 -7.17 -2.02
CA VAL A 68 16.29 -7.30 -2.61
C VAL A 68 16.32 -8.25 -3.79
N PHE A 69 15.66 -9.39 -3.65
CA PHE A 69 15.39 -10.35 -4.72
C PHE A 69 14.11 -9.91 -5.45
N TYR A 70 14.29 -9.23 -6.55
CA TYR A 70 13.21 -8.61 -7.30
C TYR A 70 12.91 -9.33 -8.61
N ASN A 71 11.69 -9.82 -8.76
CA ASN A 71 11.23 -10.46 -9.99
C ASN A 71 10.41 -9.47 -10.83
N LYS A 72 11.00 -9.00 -11.94
CA LYS A 72 10.38 -8.08 -12.87
C LYS A 72 9.48 -8.83 -13.86
N LEU A 73 8.40 -8.17 -14.36
CA LEU A 73 7.62 -8.69 -15.49
C LEU A 73 8.52 -9.06 -16.68
N SER A 74 8.26 -10.23 -17.24
CA SER A 74 8.98 -10.73 -18.43
C SER A 74 8.16 -11.79 -19.16
N GLU A 75 8.47 -12.07 -20.42
CA GLU A 75 7.83 -13.15 -21.17
C GLU A 75 7.93 -14.53 -20.45
N LYS A 76 9.04 -14.74 -19.72
CA LYS A 76 9.26 -15.98 -18.94
C LYS A 76 8.29 -16.13 -17.75
N ASN A 77 7.73 -15.01 -17.28
CA ASN A 77 6.86 -14.95 -16.09
C ASN A 77 5.39 -14.75 -16.44
N LYS A 78 5.04 -14.58 -17.72
CA LYS A 78 3.71 -14.13 -18.17
C LYS A 78 2.56 -15.01 -17.66
N ASN A 79 2.81 -16.29 -17.46
CA ASN A 79 1.80 -17.26 -16.99
C ASN A 79 2.03 -17.69 -15.53
N LYS A 80 2.84 -16.94 -14.77
CA LYS A 80 3.13 -17.25 -13.38
C LYS A 80 2.47 -16.23 -12.48
N ASP A 81 1.75 -16.71 -11.48
CA ASP A 81 1.24 -15.90 -10.39
C ASP A 81 2.28 -15.72 -9.29
N PHE A 82 1.98 -14.88 -8.31
CA PHE A 82 2.89 -14.55 -7.21
C PHE A 82 3.37 -15.79 -6.45
N VAL A 83 2.45 -16.74 -6.18
CA VAL A 83 2.76 -17.96 -5.44
C VAL A 83 3.74 -18.85 -6.21
N THR A 84 3.55 -18.99 -7.52
CA THR A 84 4.46 -19.71 -8.40
C THR A 84 5.84 -19.04 -8.44
N LEU A 85 5.88 -17.70 -8.55
CA LEU A 85 7.13 -16.94 -8.56
C LEU A 85 7.89 -17.08 -7.23
N LEU A 86 7.18 -17.04 -6.12
CA LEU A 86 7.75 -17.26 -4.79
C LEU A 86 8.26 -18.70 -4.66
N GLY A 87 7.50 -19.70 -5.14
CA GLY A 87 7.91 -21.09 -5.13
C GLY A 87 9.18 -21.34 -5.93
N ASP A 88 9.23 -20.87 -7.17
CA ASP A 88 10.41 -20.96 -8.04
C ASP A 88 11.66 -20.31 -7.43
N PHE A 89 11.46 -19.22 -6.67
CA PHE A 89 12.53 -18.56 -5.97
C PHE A 89 13.03 -19.40 -4.78
N LEU A 90 12.11 -19.92 -3.96
CA LEU A 90 12.44 -20.72 -2.78
C LEU A 90 13.09 -22.07 -3.12
N ASP A 91 12.73 -22.68 -4.26
CA ASP A 91 13.35 -23.91 -4.74
C ASP A 91 14.85 -23.71 -5.06
N LYS A 92 15.26 -22.47 -5.38
CA LYS A 92 16.65 -22.10 -5.70
C LYS A 92 17.41 -21.46 -4.52
N ASN A 93 16.69 -21.00 -3.50
CA ASN A 93 17.26 -20.26 -2.39
C ASN A 93 16.73 -20.82 -1.06
N ARG A 94 17.64 -21.20 -0.17
CA ARG A 94 17.27 -21.83 1.11
C ARG A 94 17.05 -20.77 2.17
N PHE A 95 15.79 -20.51 2.49
CA PHE A 95 15.36 -19.74 3.64
C PHE A 95 14.58 -20.64 4.60
N LYS A 96 14.81 -20.50 5.91
CA LYS A 96 14.15 -21.33 6.95
C LYS A 96 12.83 -20.72 7.38
N THR A 97 12.75 -19.39 7.38
CA THR A 97 11.57 -18.64 7.86
C THR A 97 11.22 -17.55 6.88
N LEU A 98 9.95 -17.47 6.49
CA LEU A 98 9.40 -16.33 5.76
C LEU A 98 8.69 -15.40 6.73
N LYS A 99 8.79 -14.10 6.49
CA LYS A 99 8.03 -13.09 7.25
C LYS A 99 7.17 -12.28 6.29
N PHE A 100 5.97 -11.97 6.75
CA PHE A 100 5.01 -11.16 6.02
C PHE A 100 4.46 -10.08 6.95
N PHE A 101 4.17 -8.90 6.45
CA PHE A 101 3.17 -8.07 7.10
C PHE A 101 1.79 -8.71 6.91
N GLU A 102 0.83 -8.43 7.84
CA GLU A 102 -0.56 -8.84 7.63
C GLU A 102 -0.99 -8.49 6.20
N ILE A 103 -1.62 -9.43 5.52
CA ILE A 103 -2.11 -9.26 4.15
C ILE A 103 -3.57 -8.83 4.23
N GLU A 104 -3.90 -7.67 3.68
CA GLU A 104 -5.23 -7.07 3.80
C GLU A 104 -6.26 -7.71 2.86
N ASP A 105 -5.81 -8.20 1.70
CA ASP A 105 -6.66 -8.98 0.80
C ASP A 105 -6.79 -10.41 1.32
N LYS A 106 -7.99 -10.76 1.77
CA LYS A 106 -8.27 -12.05 2.40
C LYS A 106 -8.12 -13.24 1.45
N PHE A 107 -8.46 -13.08 0.18
CA PHE A 107 -8.33 -14.16 -0.80
C PHE A 107 -6.86 -14.44 -1.10
N PHE A 108 -6.09 -13.38 -1.27
CA PHE A 108 -4.66 -13.48 -1.49
C PHE A 108 -3.93 -14.01 -0.25
N GLU A 109 -4.32 -13.59 0.96
CA GLU A 109 -3.80 -14.11 2.23
C GLU A 109 -4.00 -15.64 2.32
N THR A 110 -5.23 -16.11 2.05
CA THR A 110 -5.55 -17.53 2.05
C THR A 110 -4.69 -18.29 1.05
N LYS A 111 -4.58 -17.80 -0.19
CA LYS A 111 -3.77 -18.42 -1.25
C LYS A 111 -2.30 -18.55 -0.85
N ILE A 112 -1.70 -17.52 -0.26
CA ILE A 112 -0.32 -17.56 0.24
C ILE A 112 -0.16 -18.58 1.36
N PHE A 113 -1.04 -18.55 2.36
CA PHE A 113 -0.92 -19.42 3.53
C PHE A 113 -1.15 -20.90 3.18
N ASP A 114 -2.05 -21.20 2.28
CA ASP A 114 -2.26 -22.57 1.80
C ASP A 114 -1.02 -23.09 1.07
N PHE A 115 -0.40 -22.27 0.23
CA PHE A 115 0.87 -22.61 -0.42
C PHE A 115 1.98 -22.89 0.63
N LEU A 116 2.14 -22.03 1.63
CA LEU A 116 3.16 -22.20 2.66
C LEU A 116 2.95 -23.48 3.48
N LYS A 117 1.70 -23.79 3.83
CA LYS A 117 1.32 -25.04 4.52
C LYS A 117 1.63 -26.28 3.67
N GLN A 118 1.25 -26.26 2.38
CA GLN A 118 1.54 -27.37 1.46
C GLN A 118 3.03 -27.64 1.31
N LYS A 119 3.82 -26.58 1.21
CA LYS A 119 5.30 -26.65 1.13
C LYS A 119 5.98 -26.88 2.49
N LYS A 120 5.23 -26.90 3.60
CA LYS A 120 5.75 -27.02 4.99
C LYS A 120 6.81 -25.95 5.32
N ILE A 121 6.60 -24.73 4.87
CA ILE A 121 7.49 -23.60 5.10
C ILE A 121 7.06 -22.87 6.37
N ASN A 122 8.01 -22.62 7.28
CA ASN A 122 7.75 -21.81 8.48
C ASN A 122 7.57 -20.35 8.12
N PHE A 123 6.56 -19.71 8.70
CA PHE A 123 6.34 -18.29 8.49
C PHE A 123 5.85 -17.57 9.75
N GLU A 124 6.10 -16.28 9.79
CA GLU A 124 5.68 -15.37 10.85
C GLU A 124 4.94 -14.18 10.23
N ILE A 125 3.88 -13.72 10.91
CA ILE A 125 3.11 -12.54 10.50
C ILE A 125 3.50 -11.37 11.39
N ILE A 126 3.88 -10.26 10.78
CA ILE A 126 4.17 -8.98 11.43
C ILE A 126 2.92 -8.11 11.31
N GLN A 127 2.54 -7.43 12.39
CA GLN A 127 1.42 -6.50 12.35
C GLN A 127 1.63 -5.42 11.27
N SER A 128 0.61 -5.22 10.42
CA SER A 128 0.68 -4.23 9.34
C SER A 128 0.59 -2.80 9.88
N PRO A 129 1.49 -1.90 9.49
CA PRO A 129 1.38 -0.48 9.81
C PRO A 129 0.40 0.27 8.90
N MET A 130 -0.30 -0.42 8.00
CA MET A 130 -1.21 0.18 7.03
C MET A 130 -2.44 0.81 7.70
N PHE A 131 -2.90 0.21 8.80
CA PHE A 131 -4.07 0.67 9.53
C PHE A 131 -3.72 1.08 10.96
N LEU A 132 -4.36 2.14 11.45
CA LEU A 132 -4.24 2.60 12.84
C LEU A 132 -4.92 1.65 13.83
N CYS A 133 -5.84 0.82 13.37
CA CYS A 133 -6.54 -0.19 14.14
C CYS A 133 -6.02 -1.58 13.77
N SER A 134 -5.48 -2.33 14.73
CA SER A 134 -5.11 -3.72 14.51
C SER A 134 -6.33 -4.61 14.33
N ARG A 135 -6.16 -5.77 13.67
CA ARG A 135 -7.21 -6.80 13.53
C ARG A 135 -7.77 -7.22 14.88
N ASP A 136 -6.91 -7.44 15.88
CA ASP A 136 -7.33 -7.83 17.23
C ASP A 136 -8.19 -6.77 17.90
N LYS A 137 -7.83 -5.49 17.75
CA LYS A 137 -8.60 -4.38 18.30
C LYS A 137 -9.98 -4.27 17.66
N PHE A 138 -10.04 -4.41 16.34
CA PHE A 138 -11.30 -4.44 15.62
C PHE A 138 -12.17 -5.64 16.04
N ASN A 139 -11.58 -6.83 16.14
CA ASN A 139 -12.29 -8.03 16.58
C ASN A 139 -12.87 -7.87 17.98
N LYS A 140 -12.11 -7.31 18.93
CA LYS A 140 -12.61 -6.98 20.28
C LYS A 140 -13.77 -5.98 20.23
N PHE A 141 -13.70 -4.96 19.38
CA PHE A 141 -14.80 -4.01 19.21
C PHE A 141 -16.05 -4.67 18.59
N ALA A 142 -15.86 -5.57 17.63
CA ALA A 142 -16.94 -6.25 16.92
C ALA A 142 -17.59 -7.39 17.74
N GLN A 143 -16.86 -7.96 18.70
CA GLN A 143 -17.29 -9.08 19.52
C GLN A 143 -18.63 -8.79 20.20
N ASN A 144 -19.56 -9.75 20.11
CA ASN A 144 -20.90 -9.69 20.71
C ASN A 144 -21.83 -8.57 20.18
N LYS A 145 -21.48 -7.91 19.08
CA LYS A 145 -22.34 -6.90 18.46
C LYS A 145 -23.13 -7.49 17.29
N LYS A 146 -24.47 -7.40 17.34
CA LYS A 146 -25.32 -7.77 16.21
C LYS A 146 -25.14 -6.83 15.01
N ASN A 147 -24.98 -5.54 15.28
CA ASN A 147 -24.82 -4.49 14.26
C ASN A 147 -23.57 -3.66 14.54
N LEU A 148 -22.69 -3.57 13.56
CA LEU A 148 -21.53 -2.70 13.59
C LEU A 148 -21.91 -1.33 13.02
N ARG A 149 -21.74 -0.28 13.82
CA ARG A 149 -21.97 1.10 13.40
C ARG A 149 -20.64 1.82 13.27
N MET A 150 -20.35 2.38 12.08
CA MET A 150 -19.13 3.14 11.82
C MET A 150 -18.95 4.30 12.82
N VAL A 151 -20.02 5.01 13.16
CA VAL A 151 -19.97 6.11 14.13
C VAL A 151 -19.41 5.66 15.48
N SER A 152 -19.85 4.51 16.00
CA SER A 152 -19.37 3.98 17.29
C SER A 152 -17.88 3.58 17.21
N PHE A 153 -17.47 2.98 16.08
CA PHE A 153 -16.09 2.62 15.85
C PHE A 153 -15.20 3.85 15.70
N TYR A 154 -15.63 4.84 14.93
CA TYR A 154 -14.92 6.11 14.74
C TYR A 154 -14.70 6.84 16.08
N GLN A 155 -15.73 6.93 16.92
CA GLN A 155 -15.61 7.56 18.25
C GLN A 155 -14.63 6.80 19.15
N LEU A 156 -14.68 5.45 19.14
CA LEU A 156 -13.73 4.61 19.87
C LEU A 156 -12.30 4.91 19.42
N MET A 157 -12.05 4.88 18.11
CA MET A 157 -10.71 5.09 17.56
C MET A 157 -10.17 6.49 17.84
N ARG A 158 -11.02 7.53 17.75
CA ARG A 158 -10.61 8.91 18.09
C ARG A 158 -10.19 9.03 19.55
N LYS A 159 -10.94 8.43 20.48
CA LYS A 159 -10.61 8.42 21.91
C LYS A 159 -9.32 7.67 22.19
N ASP A 160 -9.16 6.52 21.59
CA ASP A 160 -8.02 5.65 21.74
C ASP A 160 -6.70 6.26 21.25
N LEU A 161 -6.76 6.97 20.13
CA LEU A 161 -5.62 7.61 19.48
C LEU A 161 -5.41 9.06 19.94
N ASP A 162 -6.29 9.54 20.82
CA ASP A 162 -6.33 10.95 21.29
C ASP A 162 -6.36 11.98 20.14
N ILE A 163 -7.06 11.63 19.03
CA ILE A 163 -7.14 12.48 17.85
C ILE A 163 -8.33 13.43 17.97
N LEU A 164 -8.06 14.74 17.97
CA LEU A 164 -9.05 15.82 18.12
C LEU A 164 -9.95 15.61 19.35
N ILE A 165 -9.37 15.19 20.45
CA ILE A 165 -10.01 15.04 21.77
C ILE A 165 -9.41 16.09 22.71
N SER A 166 -10.25 16.73 23.51
CA SER A 166 -9.85 17.63 24.59
C SER A 166 -10.76 17.37 25.79
N ASN A 167 -10.17 17.08 26.95
CA ASN A 167 -10.90 16.76 28.19
C ASN A 167 -11.97 15.68 27.99
N GLY A 168 -11.65 14.63 27.19
CA GLY A 168 -12.54 13.50 26.89
C GLY A 168 -13.70 13.82 25.92
N LYS A 169 -13.75 15.04 25.38
CA LYS A 169 -14.78 15.51 24.44
C LYS A 169 -14.17 15.79 23.06
N PRO A 170 -14.96 15.69 21.98
CA PRO A 170 -14.45 16.05 20.66
C PRO A 170 -14.17 17.55 20.57
N VAL A 171 -13.04 17.91 19.98
CA VAL A 171 -12.70 19.30 19.64
C VAL A 171 -13.77 19.86 18.72
N GLY A 172 -14.23 21.09 18.99
CA GLY A 172 -15.33 21.71 18.26
C GLY A 172 -16.74 21.27 18.71
N GLY A 173 -16.84 20.40 19.74
CA GLY A 173 -18.12 19.99 20.37
C GLY A 173 -18.91 18.93 19.63
N LYS A 174 -18.55 18.59 18.38
CA LYS A 174 -19.23 17.56 17.56
C LYS A 174 -18.30 16.42 17.18
N TRP A 175 -18.85 15.21 17.04
CA TRP A 175 -18.11 14.05 16.55
C TRP A 175 -17.97 14.01 15.03
N SER A 176 -18.90 14.60 14.29
CA SER A 176 -18.92 14.66 12.83
C SER A 176 -19.33 16.05 12.37
N TYR A 177 -18.78 16.47 11.26
CA TYR A 177 -19.09 17.70 10.53
C TYR A 177 -19.58 17.40 9.10
N ASP A 178 -20.05 16.19 8.83
CA ASP A 178 -20.51 15.73 7.50
C ASP A 178 -21.63 16.60 6.91
N GLU A 179 -22.37 17.31 7.76
CA GLU A 179 -23.39 18.28 7.31
C GLU A 179 -22.77 19.50 6.58
N GLU A 180 -21.47 19.70 6.71
CA GLU A 180 -20.78 20.90 6.24
C GLU A 180 -19.83 20.64 5.06
N ASN A 181 -19.70 19.39 4.60
CA ASN A 181 -18.67 18.98 3.64
C ASN A 181 -19.07 19.10 2.15
N ARG A 182 -20.31 19.48 1.85
CA ARG A 182 -20.86 19.57 0.49
C ARG A 182 -21.21 20.99 0.06
N LYS A 183 -20.42 21.96 0.51
CA LYS A 183 -20.67 23.36 0.15
C LYS A 183 -20.18 23.64 -1.27
N LYS A 184 -20.98 24.42 -1.99
CA LYS A 184 -20.60 24.84 -3.34
C LYS A 184 -19.37 25.75 -3.29
N ILE A 185 -18.39 25.49 -4.15
CA ILE A 185 -17.19 26.31 -4.27
C ILE A 185 -17.58 27.74 -4.71
N PRO A 186 -17.23 28.79 -3.93
CA PRO A 186 -17.47 30.17 -4.33
C PRO A 186 -16.74 30.53 -5.63
N LYS A 187 -17.34 31.39 -6.45
CA LYS A 187 -16.75 31.78 -7.74
C LYS A 187 -15.45 32.56 -7.61
N ASP A 188 -15.28 33.27 -6.52
CA ASP A 188 -14.12 34.10 -6.16
C ASP A 188 -13.04 33.35 -5.41
N LEU A 189 -13.25 32.06 -5.09
CA LEU A 189 -12.25 31.25 -4.44
C LEU A 189 -11.13 30.89 -5.42
N GLU A 190 -9.94 31.39 -5.16
CA GLU A 190 -8.74 31.00 -5.92
C GLU A 190 -8.33 29.58 -5.54
N LEU A 191 -8.44 28.66 -6.51
CA LEU A 191 -8.03 27.26 -6.30
C LEU A 191 -6.50 27.13 -6.42
N PRO A 192 -5.84 26.46 -5.46
CA PRO A 192 -4.40 26.22 -5.53
C PRO A 192 -4.02 25.42 -6.78
N LYS A 193 -3.01 25.87 -7.51
CA LYS A 193 -2.52 25.20 -8.71
C LYS A 193 -1.98 23.80 -8.38
N LEU A 194 -2.35 22.82 -9.20
CA LEU A 194 -1.79 21.47 -9.12
C LEU A 194 -0.33 21.49 -9.54
N LYS A 195 0.52 20.83 -8.76
CA LYS A 195 1.90 20.61 -9.17
C LYS A 195 1.98 19.37 -10.04
N MET A 196 2.52 19.51 -11.24
CA MET A 196 2.90 18.38 -12.08
C MET A 196 4.21 17.77 -11.58
N PHE A 197 4.32 16.46 -11.60
CA PHE A 197 5.54 15.73 -11.28
C PHE A 197 6.12 15.14 -12.58
N SER A 198 7.44 15.26 -12.74
CA SER A 198 8.14 14.54 -13.79
C SER A 198 8.27 13.06 -13.40
N ARG A 199 8.30 12.19 -14.41
CA ARG A 199 8.56 10.77 -14.18
C ARG A 199 9.96 10.56 -13.59
N ASN A 200 10.06 9.54 -12.73
CA ASN A 200 11.34 9.11 -12.17
C ASN A 200 12.11 8.20 -13.16
N THR A 201 13.25 7.68 -12.71
CA THR A 201 14.16 6.84 -13.50
C THR A 201 13.50 5.61 -14.12
N HIS A 202 12.48 5.02 -13.46
CA HIS A 202 11.77 3.83 -13.94
C HIS A 202 10.58 4.16 -14.83
N GLY A 203 10.13 5.41 -14.88
CA GLY A 203 8.87 5.79 -15.50
C GLY A 203 8.74 5.38 -16.97
N GLU A 204 9.78 5.56 -17.78
CA GLU A 204 9.74 5.18 -19.20
C GLU A 204 9.79 3.66 -19.40
N ASP A 205 10.60 2.95 -18.62
CA ASP A 205 10.71 1.50 -18.65
C ASP A 205 9.37 0.82 -18.25
N VAL A 206 8.74 1.31 -17.17
CA VAL A 206 7.40 0.83 -16.75
C VAL A 206 6.32 1.16 -17.78
N LYS A 207 6.40 2.34 -18.41
CA LYS A 207 5.47 2.70 -19.47
C LYS A 207 5.53 1.72 -20.65
N GLN A 208 6.75 1.35 -21.06
CA GLN A 208 6.95 0.38 -22.13
C GLN A 208 6.40 -1.00 -21.73
N ASP A 209 6.64 -1.46 -20.50
CA ASP A 209 6.09 -2.72 -20.00
C ASP A 209 4.56 -2.69 -19.97
N VAL A 210 3.94 -1.61 -19.50
CA VAL A 210 2.47 -1.47 -19.46
C VAL A 210 1.89 -1.44 -20.88
N GLN A 211 2.52 -0.74 -21.80
CA GLN A 211 2.09 -0.72 -23.20
C GLN A 211 2.24 -2.09 -23.87
N LYS A 212 3.31 -2.80 -23.57
CA LYS A 212 3.59 -4.12 -24.13
C LYS A 212 2.63 -5.19 -23.61
N TYR A 213 2.43 -5.26 -22.30
CA TYR A 213 1.73 -6.39 -21.66
C TYR A 213 0.26 -6.11 -21.37
N PHE A 214 -0.14 -4.84 -21.26
CA PHE A 214 -1.49 -4.43 -20.85
C PHE A 214 -2.11 -3.42 -21.81
N ASN A 215 -1.78 -3.48 -23.10
CA ASN A 215 -2.28 -2.55 -24.13
C ASN A 215 -3.81 -2.57 -24.28
N ASN A 216 -4.46 -3.69 -23.96
CA ASN A 216 -5.91 -3.89 -23.99
C ASN A 216 -6.63 -3.41 -22.72
N HIS A 217 -5.89 -2.89 -21.72
CA HIS A 217 -6.44 -2.29 -20.51
C HIS A 217 -6.92 -0.84 -20.80
N PRO A 218 -7.95 -0.33 -20.07
CA PRO A 218 -8.47 1.02 -20.31
C PRO A 218 -7.50 2.12 -19.89
N GLY A 219 -7.71 3.30 -20.48
CA GLY A 219 -7.04 4.55 -20.13
C GLY A 219 -5.67 4.74 -20.74
N GLU A 220 -5.10 5.91 -20.47
CA GLU A 220 -3.80 6.36 -20.96
C GLU A 220 -2.80 6.57 -19.83
N LEU A 221 -1.50 6.65 -20.17
CA LEU A 221 -0.41 6.79 -19.21
C LEU A 221 0.02 8.25 -19.01
N ASN A 222 -0.94 9.15 -18.96
CA ASN A 222 -0.71 10.56 -18.64
C ASN A 222 -1.24 10.86 -17.24
N SER A 223 -0.38 11.13 -16.29
CA SER A 223 -0.78 11.46 -14.93
C SER A 223 0.07 12.60 -14.38
N TRP A 224 -0.59 13.46 -13.60
CA TRP A 224 0.05 14.52 -12.81
C TRP A 224 0.42 14.06 -11.39
N LEU A 225 -0.01 12.87 -11.00
CA LEU A 225 0.24 12.32 -9.67
C LEU A 225 1.72 11.95 -9.49
N PRO A 226 2.26 12.09 -8.28
CA PRO A 226 3.60 11.60 -7.97
C PRO A 226 3.62 10.06 -8.02
N ASP A 227 4.67 9.51 -8.58
CA ASP A 227 4.82 8.07 -8.83
C ASP A 227 5.91 7.40 -7.98
N ASN A 228 6.42 8.11 -6.99
CA ASN A 228 7.40 7.61 -6.02
C ASN A 228 7.17 8.21 -4.62
N ARG A 229 7.70 7.57 -3.58
CA ARG A 229 7.53 7.98 -2.17
C ARG A 229 7.97 9.43 -1.90
N LYS A 230 9.12 9.82 -2.41
CA LYS A 230 9.69 11.15 -2.17
C LYS A 230 8.76 12.25 -2.65
N ASP A 231 8.25 12.13 -3.86
CA ASP A 231 7.35 13.11 -4.45
C ASP A 231 5.94 13.01 -3.88
N ALA A 232 5.46 11.80 -3.54
CA ALA A 232 4.20 11.61 -2.83
C ALA A 232 4.19 12.29 -1.44
N THR A 233 5.27 12.12 -0.67
CA THR A 233 5.43 12.80 0.64
C THR A 233 5.47 14.31 0.47
N LYS A 234 6.14 14.82 -0.56
CA LYS A 234 6.22 16.25 -0.88
C LYS A 234 4.85 16.80 -1.31
N SER A 235 4.08 16.01 -2.05
CA SER A 235 2.71 16.35 -2.45
C SER A 235 1.78 16.41 -1.25
N LEU A 236 1.84 15.41 -0.36
CA LEU A 236 1.06 15.38 0.87
C LEU A 236 1.35 16.60 1.75
N LYS A 237 2.64 16.93 1.97
CA LYS A 237 3.04 18.10 2.74
C LYS A 237 2.43 19.40 2.17
N LYS A 238 2.52 19.58 0.85
CA LYS A 238 1.91 20.75 0.19
C LYS A 238 0.38 20.77 0.28
N PHE A 239 -0.25 19.59 0.19
CA PHE A 239 -1.70 19.50 0.39
C PHE A 239 -2.08 19.98 1.80
N LEU A 240 -1.39 19.50 2.83
CA LEU A 240 -1.66 19.88 4.22
C LEU A 240 -1.46 21.39 4.45
N GLU A 241 -0.42 21.99 3.86
CA GLU A 241 -0.10 23.40 4.00
C GLU A 241 -1.06 24.33 3.24
N GLN A 242 -1.51 23.94 2.05
CA GLN A 242 -2.16 24.84 1.11
C GLN A 242 -3.66 24.58 0.90
N ARG A 243 -4.07 23.31 0.96
CA ARG A 243 -5.42 22.87 0.54
C ARG A 243 -6.24 22.26 1.68
N PHE A 244 -5.60 21.67 2.67
CA PHE A 244 -6.29 20.93 3.72
C PHE A 244 -7.37 21.76 4.44
N LYS A 245 -7.14 23.06 4.60
CA LYS A 245 -8.11 23.98 5.18
C LYS A 245 -9.44 24.10 4.41
N PHE A 246 -9.44 23.75 3.12
CA PHE A 246 -10.64 23.78 2.26
C PHE A 246 -11.26 22.40 2.10
N PHE A 247 -10.50 21.33 2.40
CA PHE A 247 -10.90 19.97 2.15
C PHE A 247 -12.22 19.61 2.83
N GLY A 248 -12.34 19.86 4.14
CA GLY A 248 -13.55 19.53 4.89
C GLY A 248 -14.83 20.27 4.44
N THR A 249 -14.69 21.39 3.73
CA THR A 249 -15.85 22.19 3.27
C THR A 249 -16.30 21.80 1.86
N TYR A 250 -15.36 21.38 1.00
CA TYR A 250 -15.59 21.20 -0.44
C TYR A 250 -15.15 19.80 -0.93
N GLU A 251 -15.11 18.81 -0.03
CA GLU A 251 -14.55 17.49 -0.40
C GLU A 251 -15.44 16.69 -1.36
N ASP A 252 -16.73 16.99 -1.44
CA ASP A 252 -17.74 16.19 -2.13
C ASP A 252 -18.41 16.98 -3.27
#